data_05c271268f1ba1e7f8054892e73457ed
#
_entry.id   05c271268f1ba1e7f8054892e73457ed
#
_cell.length_a   1.000
_cell.length_b   1.000
_cell.length_c   1.000
_cell.angle_alpha   90.00
_cell.angle_beta   90.00
_cell.angle_gamma   90.00
#
_symmetry.space_group_name_H-M   'P 1'
#
loop_
_entity.id
_entity.type
_entity.pdbx_description
1 polymer ?
#
loop_
_entity_poly.entity_id
_entity_poly.type
_entity_poly.pdbx_seq_one_letter_code
_entity_poly.pdbx_strand_id
1 'polypeptide(L)'
;PAQTAGAALLSDYILTVSVSISSGVAQLTSGFPALHPYRVEIAVAIVLFMMVVNLRGVKESGVAFAIPTYFFLAVTLMTIGIGFFKYFTGELDPVTGVTPATIEAARGVTLFLILHAFSSGCTALTGVEAISNGITAFKEPKSRNAGITLIWMSVILSVMFFSITFLAHNIGAQFSHTETIISQLGRTIWGAGTLWYV
;
A
#
# COMPACT_ATOMS: atom_id res chain seq x y z
N PRO A 1 -20.57 26.68 -7.38
CA PRO A 1 -20.52 25.20 -7.45
C PRO A 1 -19.14 24.68 -7.93
N ALA A 2 -18.57 25.21 -9.03
CA ALA A 2 -17.30 24.73 -9.59
C ALA A 2 -16.11 24.96 -8.65
N GLN A 3 -16.01 26.11 -7.99
CA GLN A 3 -14.94 26.40 -7.03
C GLN A 3 -15.02 25.48 -5.80
N THR A 4 -16.24 25.19 -5.31
CA THR A 4 -16.43 24.28 -4.19
C THR A 4 -16.00 22.85 -4.55
N ALA A 5 -16.37 22.39 -5.75
CA ALA A 5 -15.94 21.08 -6.25
C ALA A 5 -14.42 21.01 -6.44
N GLY A 6 -13.80 22.06 -6.97
CA GLY A 6 -12.35 22.13 -7.12
C GLY A 6 -11.61 22.12 -5.77
N ALA A 7 -12.11 22.83 -4.77
CA ALA A 7 -11.54 22.84 -3.43
C ALA A 7 -11.68 21.47 -2.74
N ALA A 8 -12.82 20.79 -2.90
CA ALA A 8 -13.04 19.46 -2.37
C ALA A 8 -12.08 18.44 -3.01
N LEU A 9 -11.93 18.47 -4.32
CA LEU A 9 -11.01 17.58 -5.05
C LEU A 9 -9.55 17.83 -4.64
N LEU A 10 -9.13 19.09 -4.47
CA LEU A 10 -7.79 19.42 -3.99
C LEU A 10 -7.54 18.87 -2.59
N SER A 11 -8.52 19.02 -1.68
CA SER A 11 -8.43 18.49 -0.32
C SER A 11 -8.30 16.96 -0.31
N ASP A 12 -9.06 16.28 -1.16
CA ASP A 12 -9.00 14.83 -1.31
C ASP A 12 -7.62 14.36 -1.79
N TYR A 13 -7.05 15.02 -2.78
CA TYR A 13 -5.70 14.71 -3.26
C TYR A 13 -4.61 14.94 -2.21
N ILE A 14 -4.71 16.01 -1.41
CA ILE A 14 -3.78 16.28 -0.31
C ILE A 14 -3.85 15.13 0.71
N LEU A 15 -5.05 14.70 1.08
CA LEU A 15 -5.25 13.58 2.01
C LEU A 15 -4.72 12.26 1.42
N THR A 16 -5.02 11.97 0.18
CA THR A 16 -4.56 10.77 -0.53
C THR A 16 -3.03 10.67 -0.56
N VAL A 17 -2.35 11.77 -0.91
CA VAL A 17 -0.88 11.84 -0.93
C VAL A 17 -0.32 11.64 0.48
N SER A 18 -0.90 12.32 1.47
CA SER A 18 -0.44 12.24 2.87
C SER A 18 -0.56 10.83 3.43
N VAL A 19 -1.69 10.16 3.21
CA VAL A 19 -1.92 8.77 3.65
C VAL A 19 -0.97 7.81 2.95
N SER A 20 -0.82 7.94 1.63
CA SER A 20 0.04 7.06 0.83
C SER A 20 1.51 7.17 1.24
N ILE A 21 2.01 8.39 1.44
CA ILE A 21 3.40 8.60 1.88
C ILE A 21 3.61 8.12 3.32
N SER A 22 2.67 8.39 4.22
CA SER A 22 2.74 7.91 5.59
C SER A 22 2.77 6.38 5.65
N SER A 23 1.99 5.71 4.82
CA SER A 23 2.01 4.25 4.69
C SER A 23 3.34 3.74 4.16
N GLY A 24 3.90 4.38 3.13
CA GLY A 24 5.23 4.03 2.60
C GLY A 24 6.35 4.21 3.63
N VAL A 25 6.33 5.31 4.37
CA VAL A 25 7.30 5.57 5.45
C VAL A 25 7.13 4.57 6.59
N ALA A 26 5.91 4.16 6.92
CA ALA A 26 5.67 3.11 7.92
C ALA A 26 6.29 1.77 7.51
N GLN A 27 6.23 1.40 6.22
CA GLN A 27 6.92 0.22 5.70
C GLN A 27 8.44 0.35 5.83
N LEU A 28 9.00 1.50 5.41
CA LEU A 28 10.42 1.77 5.50
C LEU A 28 10.94 1.70 6.94
N THR A 29 10.25 2.35 7.88
CA THR A 29 10.63 2.36 9.30
C THR A 29 10.38 1.02 10.00
N SER A 30 9.48 0.21 9.48
CA SER A 30 9.26 -1.18 9.92
C SER A 30 10.47 -2.07 9.54
N GLY A 31 11.01 -1.90 8.34
CA GLY A 31 12.24 -2.59 7.91
C GLY A 31 13.49 -2.05 8.58
N PHE A 32 13.55 -0.74 8.81
CA PHE A 32 14.70 -0.05 9.41
C PHE A 32 14.28 0.73 10.67
N PRO A 33 14.16 0.07 11.84
CA PRO A 33 13.68 0.72 13.07
C PRO A 33 14.49 1.95 13.50
N ALA A 34 15.78 2.03 13.14
CA ALA A 34 16.62 3.19 13.40
C ALA A 34 16.11 4.47 12.71
N LEU A 35 15.33 4.37 11.67
CA LEU A 35 14.74 5.50 10.95
C LEU A 35 13.43 6.00 11.58
N HIS A 36 12.86 5.27 12.53
CA HIS A 36 11.57 5.61 13.13
C HIS A 36 11.52 7.04 13.74
N PRO A 37 12.58 7.56 14.42
CA PRO A 37 12.58 8.94 14.90
C PRO A 37 12.47 10.00 13.78
N TYR A 38 12.93 9.67 12.57
CA TYR A 38 13.01 10.58 11.41
C TYR A 38 11.85 10.40 10.43
N ARG A 39 10.77 9.72 10.83
CA ARG A 39 9.65 9.40 9.94
C ARG A 39 9.00 10.61 9.28
N VAL A 40 8.93 11.75 9.99
CA VAL A 40 8.32 12.99 9.47
C VAL A 40 9.25 13.64 8.45
N GLU A 41 10.53 13.73 8.74
CA GLU A 41 11.54 14.28 7.85
C GLU A 41 11.64 13.47 6.55
N ILE A 42 11.59 12.15 6.65
CA ILE A 42 11.58 11.24 5.50
C ILE A 42 10.31 11.47 4.67
N ALA A 43 9.15 11.56 5.31
CA ALA A 43 7.88 11.83 4.61
C ALA A 43 7.93 13.16 3.84
N VAL A 44 8.41 14.23 4.48
CA VAL A 44 8.56 15.55 3.85
C VAL A 44 9.56 15.49 2.69
N ALA A 45 10.70 14.82 2.86
CA ALA A 45 11.68 14.66 1.79
C ALA A 45 11.10 13.92 0.59
N ILE A 46 10.29 12.87 0.80
CA ILE A 46 9.60 12.13 -0.28
C ILE A 46 8.59 13.03 -0.99
N VAL A 47 7.78 13.80 -0.24
CA VAL A 47 6.83 14.77 -0.84
C VAL A 47 7.56 15.76 -1.74
N LEU A 48 8.64 16.36 -1.25
CA LEU A 48 9.44 17.33 -2.02
C LEU A 48 10.06 16.69 -3.26
N PHE A 49 10.60 15.49 -3.14
CA PHE A 49 11.13 14.73 -4.27
C PHE A 49 10.06 14.46 -5.33
N MET A 50 8.90 13.94 -4.92
CA MET A 50 7.79 13.67 -5.83
C MET A 50 7.26 14.96 -6.49
N MET A 51 7.20 16.05 -5.75
CA MET A 51 6.82 17.36 -6.28
C MET A 51 7.77 17.80 -7.40
N VAL A 52 9.09 17.73 -7.17
CA VAL A 52 10.09 18.11 -8.18
C VAL A 52 9.99 17.23 -9.42
N VAL A 53 9.80 15.91 -9.27
CA VAL A 53 9.64 14.99 -10.39
C VAL A 53 8.36 15.29 -11.17
N ASN A 54 7.24 15.54 -10.49
CA ASN A 54 5.97 15.85 -11.14
C ASN A 54 5.97 17.20 -11.89
N LEU A 55 6.72 18.18 -11.39
CA LEU A 55 6.87 19.48 -12.06
C LEU A 55 7.60 19.38 -13.42
N ARG A 56 8.32 18.28 -13.67
CA ARG A 56 8.99 18.03 -14.96
C ARG A 56 8.04 17.59 -16.07
N GLY A 57 6.83 17.18 -15.73
CA GLY A 57 5.79 16.80 -16.68
C GLY A 57 5.26 15.38 -16.44
N VAL A 58 4.04 15.15 -16.91
CA VAL A 58 3.31 13.89 -16.67
C VAL A 58 4.01 12.68 -17.30
N LYS A 59 4.61 12.84 -18.47
CA LYS A 59 5.27 11.74 -19.19
C LYS A 59 6.57 11.32 -18.51
N GLU A 60 7.39 12.26 -18.12
CA GLU A 60 8.66 12.06 -17.43
C GLU A 60 8.43 11.48 -16.04
N SER A 61 7.46 12.00 -15.32
CA SER A 61 7.00 11.51 -14.03
C SER A 61 6.52 10.05 -14.12
N GLY A 62 5.68 9.73 -15.12
CA GLY A 62 5.19 8.36 -15.32
C GLY A 62 6.32 7.35 -15.57
N VAL A 63 7.33 7.71 -16.35
CA VAL A 63 8.51 6.83 -16.57
C VAL A 63 9.34 6.67 -15.30
N ALA A 64 9.55 7.76 -14.56
CA ALA A 64 10.34 7.71 -13.32
C ALA A 64 9.69 6.82 -12.26
N PHE A 65 8.36 6.85 -12.12
CA PHE A 65 7.64 6.04 -11.14
C PHE A 65 7.29 4.63 -11.62
N ALA A 66 7.39 4.34 -12.91
CA ALA A 66 7.14 2.99 -13.43
C ALA A 66 8.13 1.97 -12.86
N ILE A 67 9.42 2.31 -12.78
CA ILE A 67 10.47 1.40 -12.31
C ILE A 67 10.18 0.92 -10.87
N PRO A 68 10.03 1.79 -9.86
CA PRO A 68 9.74 1.34 -8.50
C PRO A 68 8.38 0.65 -8.39
N THR A 69 7.39 1.03 -9.21
CA THR A 69 6.07 0.38 -9.20
C THR A 69 6.14 -1.06 -9.69
N TYR A 70 6.81 -1.33 -10.82
CA TYR A 70 6.97 -2.69 -11.32
C TYR A 70 7.87 -3.54 -10.41
N PHE A 71 8.90 -2.94 -9.82
CA PHE A 71 9.73 -3.62 -8.83
C PHE A 71 8.89 -4.04 -7.61
N PHE A 72 8.13 -3.12 -7.02
CA PHE A 72 7.22 -3.41 -5.92
C PHE A 72 6.23 -4.53 -6.27
N LEU A 73 5.61 -4.46 -7.45
CA LEU A 73 4.65 -5.45 -7.89
C LEU A 73 5.30 -6.84 -8.02
N ALA A 74 6.49 -6.90 -8.63
CA ALA A 74 7.22 -8.15 -8.81
C ALA A 74 7.62 -8.78 -7.47
N VAL A 75 8.17 -7.99 -6.55
CA VAL A 75 8.56 -8.47 -5.21
C VAL A 75 7.36 -8.93 -4.41
N THR A 76 6.26 -8.17 -4.43
CA THR A 76 5.04 -8.55 -3.69
C THR A 76 4.42 -9.82 -4.24
N LEU A 77 4.31 -9.96 -5.56
CA LEU A 77 3.78 -11.19 -6.17
C LEU A 77 4.70 -12.40 -5.92
N MET A 78 6.00 -12.19 -5.93
CA MET A 78 6.97 -13.24 -5.57
C MET A 78 6.82 -13.66 -4.11
N THR A 79 6.69 -12.71 -3.19
CA THR A 79 6.45 -12.98 -1.76
C THR A 79 5.14 -13.75 -1.55
N ILE A 80 4.07 -13.34 -2.22
CA ILE A 80 2.80 -14.06 -2.21
C ILE A 80 2.96 -15.49 -2.74
N GLY A 81 3.64 -15.66 -3.87
CA GLY A 81 3.88 -16.97 -4.48
C GLY A 81 4.66 -17.91 -3.56
N ILE A 82 5.75 -17.43 -2.95
CA ILE A 82 6.53 -18.21 -1.98
C ILE A 82 5.70 -18.47 -0.71
N GLY A 83 4.91 -17.50 -0.25
CA GLY A 83 4.03 -17.68 0.90
C GLY A 83 3.00 -18.79 0.68
N PHE A 84 2.35 -18.83 -0.48
CA PHE A 84 1.45 -19.93 -0.84
C PHE A 84 2.20 -21.27 -0.98
N PHE A 85 3.38 -21.26 -1.60
CA PHE A 85 4.20 -22.48 -1.68
C PHE A 85 4.49 -23.06 -0.29
N LYS A 86 4.97 -22.23 0.64
CA LYS A 86 5.22 -22.62 2.03
C LYS A 86 3.95 -23.06 2.76
N TYR A 87 2.82 -22.42 2.48
CA TYR A 87 1.54 -22.82 3.05
C TYR A 87 1.14 -24.24 2.62
N PHE A 88 1.27 -24.56 1.33
CA PHE A 88 0.91 -25.89 0.79
C PHE A 88 1.91 -26.98 1.17
N THR A 89 3.18 -26.65 1.40
CA THR A 89 4.20 -27.60 1.90
C THR A 89 4.16 -27.78 3.42
N GLY A 90 3.38 -26.96 4.13
CA GLY A 90 3.33 -26.99 5.60
C GLY A 90 4.55 -26.36 6.28
N GLU A 91 5.35 -25.56 5.54
CA GLU A 91 6.55 -24.88 6.03
C GLU A 91 6.29 -23.42 6.40
N LEU A 92 5.03 -23.00 6.47
CA LEU A 92 4.67 -21.65 6.84
C LEU A 92 4.61 -21.53 8.37
N ASP A 93 5.67 -20.98 8.93
CA ASP A 93 5.77 -20.77 10.38
C ASP A 93 4.87 -19.61 10.86
N PRO A 94 4.36 -19.67 12.09
CA PRO A 94 3.68 -18.55 12.70
C PRO A 94 4.64 -17.38 12.96
N VAL A 95 4.12 -16.16 12.91
CA VAL A 95 4.91 -14.97 13.20
C VAL A 95 5.41 -14.98 14.64
N THR A 96 6.68 -14.64 14.84
CA THR A 96 7.33 -14.59 16.16
C THR A 96 7.90 -13.20 16.44
N GLY A 97 8.05 -12.84 17.72
CA GLY A 97 8.74 -11.62 18.15
C GLY A 97 7.97 -10.31 17.88
N VAL A 98 6.67 -10.37 17.59
CA VAL A 98 5.84 -9.18 17.48
C VAL A 98 5.35 -8.78 18.87
N THR A 99 5.53 -7.51 19.23
CA THR A 99 4.88 -6.92 20.41
C THR A 99 3.49 -6.48 20.00
N PRO A 100 2.42 -7.18 20.40
CA PRO A 100 1.06 -6.78 20.07
C PRO A 100 0.81 -5.39 20.66
N ALA A 101 0.22 -4.50 19.87
CA ALA A 101 -0.35 -3.30 20.46
C ALA A 101 -1.46 -3.74 21.43
N THR A 102 -1.42 -3.25 22.65
CA THR A 102 -2.51 -3.42 23.60
C THR A 102 -3.76 -2.74 23.04
N ILE A 103 -4.43 -3.42 22.13
CA ILE A 103 -5.81 -3.07 21.82
C ILE A 103 -6.56 -3.48 23.05
N GLU A 104 -7.25 -2.55 23.70
CA GLU A 104 -8.24 -2.90 24.71
C GLU A 104 -9.23 -3.87 24.07
N ALA A 105 -8.92 -5.15 24.21
CA ALA A 105 -9.55 -6.27 23.50
C ALA A 105 -10.89 -6.62 24.12
N ALA A 106 -11.76 -5.65 24.35
CA ALA A 106 -13.04 -5.96 24.99
C ALA A 106 -14.24 -5.17 24.44
N ARG A 107 -14.07 -4.42 23.37
CA ARG A 107 -15.26 -3.86 22.71
C ARG A 107 -15.64 -4.76 21.54
N GLY A 108 -16.76 -5.46 21.69
CA GLY A 108 -17.32 -6.29 20.61
C GLY A 108 -17.43 -5.50 19.30
N VAL A 109 -17.51 -6.22 18.18
CA VAL A 109 -17.63 -5.62 16.84
C VAL A 109 -18.84 -4.70 16.81
N THR A 110 -18.60 -3.39 16.80
CA THR A 110 -19.65 -2.37 16.72
C THR A 110 -19.87 -1.97 15.28
N LEU A 111 -21.06 -1.46 14.96
CA LEU A 111 -21.34 -0.90 13.64
C LEU A 111 -20.33 0.20 13.28
N PHE A 112 -19.93 1.03 14.23
CA PHE A 112 -18.91 2.05 14.04
C PHE A 112 -17.57 1.43 13.60
N LEU A 113 -17.12 0.35 14.22
CA LEU A 113 -15.89 -0.32 13.86
C LEU A 113 -15.95 -0.90 12.45
N ILE A 114 -17.10 -1.49 12.06
CA ILE A 114 -17.32 -1.99 10.70
C ILE A 114 -17.25 -0.85 9.68
N LEU A 115 -17.93 0.26 9.93
CA LEU A 115 -17.94 1.42 9.04
C LEU A 115 -16.54 2.08 8.95
N HIS A 116 -15.80 2.13 10.05
CA HIS A 116 -14.43 2.63 10.07
C HIS A 116 -13.50 1.73 9.26
N ALA A 117 -13.59 0.42 9.42
CA ALA A 117 -12.81 -0.54 8.63
C ALA A 117 -13.15 -0.45 7.14
N PHE A 118 -14.44 -0.33 6.79
CA PHE A 118 -14.89 -0.11 5.42
C PHE A 118 -14.33 1.17 4.83
N SER A 119 -14.43 2.29 5.56
CA SER A 119 -13.87 3.58 5.13
C SER A 119 -12.36 3.51 4.89
N SER A 120 -11.63 2.84 5.78
CA SER A 120 -10.19 2.63 5.61
C SER A 120 -9.86 1.77 4.39
N GLY A 121 -10.67 0.72 4.14
CA GLY A 121 -10.53 -0.14 2.97
C GLY A 121 -10.80 0.58 1.65
N CYS A 122 -11.69 1.57 1.65
CA CYS A 122 -12.01 2.39 0.46
C CYS A 122 -10.80 3.21 -0.03
N THR A 123 -9.76 3.39 0.76
CA THR A 123 -8.51 4.03 0.31
C THR A 123 -7.91 3.31 -0.90
N ALA A 124 -8.14 2.01 -1.06
CA ALA A 124 -7.71 1.27 -2.25
C ALA A 124 -8.38 1.74 -3.55
N LEU A 125 -9.53 2.43 -3.48
CA LEU A 125 -10.27 2.93 -4.64
C LEU A 125 -9.71 4.26 -5.19
N THR A 126 -8.76 4.90 -4.52
CA THR A 126 -8.16 6.17 -4.98
C THR A 126 -7.48 6.04 -6.36
N GLY A 127 -6.96 4.85 -6.69
CA GLY A 127 -6.43 4.57 -8.02
C GLY A 127 -7.50 4.60 -9.14
N VAL A 128 -8.73 4.24 -8.85
CA VAL A 128 -9.85 4.32 -9.81
C VAL A 128 -10.15 5.77 -10.14
N GLU A 129 -10.18 6.64 -9.13
CA GLU A 129 -10.39 8.07 -9.28
C GLU A 129 -9.26 8.71 -10.11
N ALA A 130 -8.00 8.38 -9.81
CA ALA A 130 -6.85 8.90 -10.55
C ALA A 130 -6.91 8.57 -12.05
N ILE A 131 -7.35 7.36 -12.43
CA ILE A 131 -7.53 6.98 -13.84
C ILE A 131 -8.72 7.71 -14.46
N SER A 132 -9.82 7.85 -13.74
CA SER A 132 -11.01 8.57 -14.21
C SER A 132 -10.71 10.04 -14.50
N ASN A 133 -10.04 10.71 -13.59
CA ASN A 133 -9.65 12.13 -13.74
C ASN A 133 -8.52 12.32 -14.75
N GLY A 134 -7.64 11.31 -14.90
CA GLY A 134 -6.52 11.31 -15.83
C GLY A 134 -6.83 10.77 -17.23
N ILE A 135 -8.09 10.57 -17.61
CA ILE A 135 -8.48 9.94 -18.88
C ILE A 135 -7.92 10.66 -20.11
N THR A 136 -7.69 11.96 -20.03
CA THR A 136 -7.13 12.77 -21.10
C THR A 136 -5.67 12.45 -21.44
N ALA A 137 -4.93 11.85 -20.50
CA ALA A 137 -3.54 11.44 -20.68
C ALA A 137 -3.38 10.10 -21.43
N PHE A 138 -4.49 9.34 -21.60
CA PHE A 138 -4.44 8.07 -22.32
C PHE A 138 -4.37 8.26 -23.83
N LYS A 139 -3.72 7.30 -24.51
CA LYS A 139 -3.73 7.20 -25.98
C LYS A 139 -5.13 6.86 -26.49
N GLU A 140 -5.44 7.30 -27.74
CA GLU A 140 -6.69 6.93 -28.39
C GLU A 140 -6.76 5.40 -28.68
N PRO A 141 -7.93 4.79 -28.49
CA PRO A 141 -9.17 5.32 -27.94
C PRO A 141 -9.12 5.42 -26.39
N LYS A 142 -9.12 6.64 -25.85
CA LYS A 142 -8.86 6.93 -24.42
C LYS A 142 -9.73 6.15 -23.46
N SER A 143 -11.05 6.18 -23.69
CA SER A 143 -12.01 5.51 -22.82
C SER A 143 -11.77 3.99 -22.73
N ARG A 144 -11.48 3.34 -23.87
CA ARG A 144 -11.19 1.90 -23.91
C ARG A 144 -9.90 1.58 -23.17
N ASN A 145 -8.84 2.34 -23.42
CA ASN A 145 -7.54 2.12 -22.80
C ASN A 145 -7.59 2.38 -21.29
N ALA A 146 -8.29 3.42 -20.84
CA ALA A 146 -8.53 3.68 -19.43
C ALA A 146 -9.33 2.53 -18.77
N GLY A 147 -10.38 2.05 -19.43
CA GLY A 147 -11.19 0.91 -18.94
C GLY A 147 -10.38 -0.37 -18.79
N ILE A 148 -9.53 -0.70 -19.76
CA ILE A 148 -8.64 -1.87 -19.67
C ILE A 148 -7.65 -1.70 -18.50
N THR A 149 -7.08 -0.52 -18.33
CA THR A 149 -6.16 -0.24 -17.20
C THR A 149 -6.87 -0.40 -15.87
N LEU A 150 -8.10 0.09 -15.73
CA LEU A 150 -8.92 -0.06 -14.52
C LEU A 150 -9.16 -1.54 -14.18
N ILE A 151 -9.53 -2.35 -15.18
CA ILE A 151 -9.77 -3.79 -14.98
C ILE A 151 -8.50 -4.47 -14.48
N TRP A 152 -7.35 -4.26 -15.15
CA TRP A 152 -6.09 -4.85 -14.73
C TRP A 152 -5.68 -4.41 -13.33
N MET A 153 -5.80 -3.12 -13.03
CA MET A 153 -5.49 -2.59 -11.71
C MET A 153 -6.37 -3.23 -10.63
N SER A 154 -7.68 -3.33 -10.88
CA SER A 154 -8.63 -3.93 -9.94
C SER A 154 -8.34 -5.42 -9.70
N VAL A 155 -8.00 -6.17 -10.74
CA VAL A 155 -7.63 -7.59 -10.63
C VAL A 155 -6.36 -7.74 -9.81
N ILE A 156 -5.30 -6.97 -10.13
CA ILE A 156 -4.02 -7.03 -9.40
C ILE A 156 -4.23 -6.69 -7.92
N LEU A 157 -4.92 -5.58 -7.63
CA LEU A 157 -5.19 -5.17 -6.25
C LEU A 157 -6.02 -6.21 -5.49
N SER A 158 -7.03 -6.80 -6.13
CA SER A 158 -7.84 -7.84 -5.50
C SER A 158 -7.01 -9.08 -5.18
N VAL A 159 -6.21 -9.56 -6.12
CA VAL A 159 -5.32 -10.72 -5.92
C VAL A 159 -4.34 -10.44 -4.79
N MET A 160 -3.69 -9.28 -4.79
CA MET A 160 -2.75 -8.91 -3.72
C MET A 160 -3.45 -8.81 -2.36
N PHE A 161 -4.59 -8.14 -2.30
CA PHE A 161 -5.32 -7.93 -1.05
C PHE A 161 -5.79 -9.26 -0.44
N PHE A 162 -6.46 -10.11 -1.21
CA PHE A 162 -6.93 -11.39 -0.72
C PHE A 162 -5.78 -12.32 -0.34
N SER A 163 -4.71 -12.36 -1.14
CA SER A 163 -3.55 -13.20 -0.86
C SER A 163 -2.82 -12.76 0.40
N ILE A 164 -2.56 -11.47 0.56
CA ILE A 164 -1.89 -10.92 1.76
C ILE A 164 -2.77 -11.17 2.99
N THR A 165 -4.07 -10.91 2.91
CA THR A 165 -5.00 -11.14 4.02
C THR A 165 -5.04 -12.61 4.42
N PHE A 166 -5.11 -13.51 3.45
CA PHE A 166 -5.10 -14.96 3.70
C PHE A 166 -3.79 -15.40 4.37
N LEU A 167 -2.65 -15.02 3.83
CA LEU A 167 -1.35 -15.40 4.39
C LEU A 167 -1.13 -14.76 5.77
N ALA A 168 -1.48 -13.48 5.96
CA ALA A 168 -1.38 -12.80 7.24
C ALA A 168 -2.22 -13.47 8.33
N HIS A 169 -3.41 -13.95 7.98
CA HIS A 169 -4.25 -14.72 8.89
C HIS A 169 -3.58 -16.05 9.30
N ASN A 170 -3.03 -16.76 8.32
CA ASN A 170 -2.42 -18.08 8.58
C ASN A 170 -1.10 -18.01 9.37
N ILE A 171 -0.31 -16.94 9.23
CA ILE A 171 0.88 -16.74 10.07
C ILE A 171 0.53 -16.16 11.46
N GLY A 172 -0.73 -15.79 11.71
CA GLY A 172 -1.15 -15.14 12.94
C GLY A 172 -0.59 -13.71 13.09
N ALA A 173 -0.51 -12.95 11.99
CA ALA A 173 -0.03 -11.58 12.02
C ALA A 173 -0.86 -10.71 12.97
N GLN A 174 -0.20 -9.86 13.74
CA GLN A 174 -0.82 -9.05 14.78
C GLN A 174 -0.59 -7.57 14.53
N PHE A 175 -1.56 -6.75 14.95
CA PHE A 175 -1.38 -5.30 14.89
C PHE A 175 -0.27 -4.86 15.85
N SER A 176 0.69 -4.12 15.35
CA SER A 176 1.80 -3.56 16.10
C SER A 176 2.03 -2.10 15.70
N HIS A 177 2.48 -1.27 16.65
CA HIS A 177 2.86 0.12 16.38
C HIS A 177 4.25 0.26 15.74
N THR A 178 5.04 -0.81 15.80
CA THR A 178 6.45 -0.79 15.37
C THR A 178 6.67 -1.57 14.08
N GLU A 179 5.81 -2.55 13.78
CA GLU A 179 5.98 -3.43 12.62
C GLU A 179 4.65 -3.59 11.88
N THR A 180 4.66 -3.33 10.58
CA THR A 180 3.48 -3.49 9.73
C THR A 180 3.19 -4.97 9.45
N ILE A 181 1.94 -5.30 9.10
CA ILE A 181 1.53 -6.67 8.76
C ILE A 181 2.32 -7.20 7.55
N ILE A 182 2.58 -6.34 6.56
CA ILE A 182 3.36 -6.72 5.36
C ILE A 182 4.80 -7.03 5.75
N SER A 183 5.40 -6.25 6.66
CA SER A 183 6.74 -6.52 7.19
C SER A 183 6.80 -7.86 7.93
N GLN A 184 5.81 -8.13 8.79
CA GLN A 184 5.70 -9.43 9.48
C GLN A 184 5.62 -10.60 8.49
N LEU A 185 4.82 -10.42 7.43
CA LEU A 185 4.68 -11.42 6.37
C LEU A 185 6.00 -11.63 5.62
N GLY A 186 6.66 -10.56 5.20
CA GLY A 186 7.96 -10.60 4.54
C GLY A 186 9.01 -11.33 5.39
N ARG A 187 9.14 -10.96 6.67
CA ARG A 187 10.07 -11.58 7.61
C ARG A 187 9.79 -13.07 7.83
N THR A 188 8.53 -13.46 7.90
CA THR A 188 8.15 -14.86 8.07
C THR A 188 8.42 -15.70 6.81
N ILE A 189 8.20 -15.15 5.63
CA ILE A 189 8.40 -15.84 4.36
C ILE A 189 9.87 -15.92 3.97
N TRP A 190 10.61 -14.81 4.08
CA TRP A 190 12.02 -14.72 3.65
C TRP A 190 13.03 -15.06 4.75
N GLY A 191 12.57 -15.17 6.00
CA GLY A 191 13.42 -15.30 7.17
C GLY A 191 14.01 -13.94 7.60
N ALA A 192 14.66 -13.91 8.76
CA ALA A 192 15.30 -12.70 9.31
C ALA A 192 16.65 -12.36 8.64
N GLY A 193 16.83 -12.73 7.38
CA GLY A 193 18.04 -12.47 6.60
C GLY A 193 17.94 -11.17 5.79
N THR A 194 18.99 -10.90 5.00
CA THR A 194 19.11 -9.67 4.18
C THR A 194 17.98 -9.53 3.14
N LEU A 195 17.36 -10.63 2.74
CA LEU A 195 16.32 -10.65 1.68
C LEU A 195 14.98 -10.05 2.11
N TRP A 196 14.70 -9.93 3.39
CA TRP A 196 13.42 -9.35 3.81
C TRP A 196 13.39 -7.80 3.75
N TYR A 197 14.56 -7.17 3.57
CA TYR A 197 14.67 -5.72 3.35
C TYR A 197 14.42 -5.29 1.89
N VAL A 198 14.26 -6.23 0.96
CA VAL A 198 13.98 -6.01 -0.46
C VAL A 198 12.49 -5.91 -0.70
#